data_a5975878aef080582774171f5339af5a
#
_entry.id   a5975878aef080582774171f5339af5a
#
_cell.length_a   1.000
_cell.length_b   1.000
_cell.length_c   1.000
_cell.angle_alpha   90.00
_cell.angle_beta   90.00
_cell.angle_gamma   90.00
#
_symmetry.space_group_name_H-M   'P 1'
#
loop_
_entity.id
_entity.type
_entity.pdbx_description
1 polymer ?
#
loop_
_entity_poly.entity_id
_entity_poly.type
_entity_poly.pdbx_seq_one_letter_code
_entity_poly.pdbx_strand_id
1 'polypeptide(L)'
;MSADNGPGVTDSPAARLQTLFEGHRLTPTQRRIAHSMVRRAADVPFLSSVELAELAGVSQPSVTRFAVALGFDGYPALRRHLRDVGPAEPAPDTTSYNEYQQAVEAEIENLRHLAEVLADPAPVARAGRLLAASRPLPVLGLRAAASQAYGFAYFAAKVHPDVRLLHEGGSMLHDRIDAAVRGGATALLCFALPRHPREVVETLAYAKEAGLFVVTVADSAFAPVAKVSDLLLPAAVGTGLAFDTACAPMLLGRVLLEAMCDDLPEAQARLEEFDAKAATRGLFVE
;
A
#
# COMPACT_ATOMS: atom_id res chain seq x y z
N MET A 1 -19.87 -19.44 -42.55
CA MET A 1 -18.62 -19.64 -41.81
C MET A 1 -18.03 -18.25 -41.57
N SER A 2 -18.42 -17.61 -40.47
CA SER A 2 -17.87 -16.31 -40.08
C SER A 2 -16.85 -16.57 -38.99
N ALA A 3 -15.61 -16.17 -39.23
CA ALA A 3 -14.53 -16.26 -38.27
C ALA A 3 -14.76 -15.23 -37.14
N ASP A 4 -14.89 -15.75 -35.96
CA ASP A 4 -14.90 -14.98 -34.70
C ASP A 4 -13.48 -14.45 -34.47
N ASN A 5 -13.30 -13.15 -34.67
CA ASN A 5 -12.08 -12.43 -34.29
C ASN A 5 -12.19 -12.10 -32.81
N GLY A 6 -11.53 -12.89 -31.97
CA GLY A 6 -11.36 -12.60 -30.56
C GLY A 6 -10.69 -11.22 -30.33
N PRO A 7 -10.80 -10.63 -29.12
CA PRO A 7 -10.36 -9.26 -28.83
C PRO A 7 -8.86 -9.10 -29.10
N GLY A 8 -8.52 -8.11 -29.93
CA GLY A 8 -7.21 -7.93 -30.52
C GLY A 8 -6.12 -7.67 -29.49
N VAL A 9 -4.94 -8.18 -29.79
CA VAL A 9 -3.65 -8.03 -29.10
C VAL A 9 -3.21 -6.55 -28.89
N THR A 10 -3.96 -5.59 -29.44
CA THR A 10 -3.65 -4.14 -29.42
C THR A 10 -4.07 -3.41 -28.16
N ASP A 11 -4.78 -4.04 -27.20
CA ASP A 11 -5.37 -3.35 -26.04
C ASP A 11 -4.67 -3.62 -24.70
N SER A 12 -3.55 -4.33 -24.68
CA SER A 12 -2.81 -4.56 -23.43
C SER A 12 -2.05 -3.31 -22.96
N PRO A 13 -1.89 -3.10 -21.63
CA PRO A 13 -1.09 -1.98 -21.09
C PRO A 13 0.33 -1.90 -21.68
N ALA A 14 0.96 -3.05 -21.93
CA ALA A 14 2.27 -3.14 -22.56
C ALA A 14 2.25 -2.67 -24.02
N ALA A 15 1.24 -3.05 -24.80
CA ALA A 15 1.10 -2.63 -26.19
C ALA A 15 0.89 -1.10 -26.29
N ARG A 16 0.09 -0.53 -25.40
CA ARG A 16 -0.12 0.92 -25.34
C ARG A 16 1.16 1.69 -25.01
N LEU A 17 1.98 1.20 -24.08
CA LEU A 17 3.28 1.79 -23.80
C LEU A 17 4.23 1.68 -25.02
N GLN A 18 4.20 0.57 -25.73
CA GLN A 18 5.00 0.41 -26.96
C GLN A 18 4.59 1.43 -28.02
N THR A 19 3.28 1.59 -28.26
CA THR A 19 2.76 2.61 -29.17
C THR A 19 3.16 4.04 -28.75
N LEU A 20 3.13 4.34 -27.44
CA LEU A 20 3.58 5.63 -26.91
C LEU A 20 5.04 5.91 -27.20
N PHE A 21 5.89 4.87 -27.25
CA PHE A 21 7.32 5.01 -27.54
C PHE A 21 7.65 5.00 -29.03
N GLU A 22 6.73 4.58 -29.89
CA GLU A 22 6.90 4.56 -31.32
C GLU A 22 7.14 5.97 -31.87
N GLY A 23 8.10 6.08 -32.78
CA GLY A 23 8.51 7.37 -33.37
C GLY A 23 9.49 8.19 -32.53
N HIS A 24 9.74 7.84 -31.27
CA HIS A 24 10.71 8.54 -30.42
C HIS A 24 12.11 7.92 -30.52
N ARG A 25 13.12 8.75 -30.77
CA ARG A 25 14.55 8.33 -30.81
C ARG A 25 15.12 8.29 -29.39
N LEU A 26 14.98 7.15 -28.71
CA LEU A 26 15.37 6.97 -27.32
C LEU A 26 16.91 6.75 -27.19
N THR A 27 17.52 7.46 -26.23
CA THR A 27 18.90 7.22 -25.77
C THR A 27 19.02 5.88 -25.03
N PRO A 28 20.24 5.33 -24.81
CA PRO A 28 20.41 4.08 -24.05
C PRO A 28 19.77 4.11 -22.66
N THR A 29 19.87 5.24 -21.94
CA THR A 29 19.23 5.42 -20.63
C THR A 29 17.71 5.43 -20.73
N GLN A 30 17.15 6.14 -21.72
CA GLN A 30 15.72 6.19 -21.97
C GLN A 30 15.15 4.83 -22.40
N ARG A 31 15.90 4.03 -23.17
CA ARG A 31 15.52 2.66 -23.53
C ARG A 31 15.42 1.75 -22.29
N ARG A 32 16.31 1.90 -21.31
CA ARG A 32 16.19 1.16 -20.04
C ARG A 32 14.93 1.53 -19.28
N ILE A 33 14.58 2.83 -19.24
CA ILE A 33 13.32 3.29 -18.61
C ILE A 33 12.12 2.70 -19.36
N ALA A 34 12.06 2.86 -20.69
CA ALA A 34 10.99 2.33 -21.53
C ALA A 34 10.81 0.81 -21.36
N HIS A 35 11.93 0.05 -21.35
CA HIS A 35 11.90 -1.39 -21.12
C HIS A 35 11.37 -1.77 -19.75
N SER A 36 11.77 -1.06 -18.70
CA SER A 36 11.26 -1.26 -17.34
C SER A 36 9.76 -0.96 -17.24
N MET A 37 9.29 0.08 -17.93
CA MET A 37 7.88 0.42 -18.03
C MET A 37 7.07 -0.67 -18.73
N VAL A 38 7.52 -1.18 -19.87
CA VAL A 38 6.81 -2.24 -20.62
C VAL A 38 6.73 -3.54 -19.80
N ARG A 39 7.80 -3.90 -19.08
CA ARG A 39 7.82 -5.10 -18.22
C ARG A 39 6.88 -5.00 -17.01
N ARG A 40 6.53 -3.80 -16.61
CA ARG A 40 5.68 -3.50 -15.44
C ARG A 40 4.50 -2.63 -15.84
N ALA A 41 3.97 -2.85 -17.05
CA ALA A 41 3.02 -1.96 -17.69
C ALA A 41 1.77 -1.67 -16.84
N ALA A 42 1.28 -2.66 -16.09
CA ALA A 42 0.15 -2.49 -15.18
C ALA A 42 0.49 -1.61 -13.95
N ASP A 43 1.75 -1.65 -13.48
CA ASP A 43 2.17 -0.95 -12.27
C ASP A 43 2.62 0.50 -12.54
N VAL A 44 3.11 0.77 -13.76
CA VAL A 44 3.72 2.06 -14.13
C VAL A 44 2.84 3.29 -13.83
N PRO A 45 1.52 3.26 -14.08
CA PRO A 45 0.65 4.40 -13.76
C PRO A 45 0.66 4.79 -12.28
N PHE A 46 1.10 3.87 -11.41
CA PHE A 46 1.10 4.04 -9.95
C PHE A 46 2.49 4.32 -9.38
N LEU A 47 3.57 4.07 -10.14
CA LEU A 47 4.95 4.29 -9.70
C LEU A 47 5.29 5.79 -9.63
N SER A 48 6.05 6.17 -8.60
CA SER A 48 6.72 7.47 -8.53
C SER A 48 7.92 7.53 -9.48
N SER A 49 8.41 8.75 -9.76
CA SER A 49 9.62 8.91 -10.56
C SER A 49 10.88 8.31 -9.91
N VAL A 50 10.90 8.21 -8.58
CA VAL A 50 11.99 7.60 -7.82
C VAL A 50 11.95 6.09 -7.98
N GLU A 51 10.79 5.47 -7.78
CA GLU A 51 10.59 4.02 -7.92
C GLU A 51 10.89 3.54 -9.34
N LEU A 52 10.39 4.27 -10.35
CA LEU A 52 10.72 3.95 -11.74
C LEU A 52 12.22 4.12 -12.04
N ALA A 53 12.88 5.11 -11.42
CA ALA A 53 14.32 5.30 -11.55
C ALA A 53 15.11 4.13 -10.97
N GLU A 54 14.71 3.65 -9.79
CA GLU A 54 15.32 2.47 -9.15
C GLU A 54 15.12 1.20 -9.99
N LEU A 55 13.90 0.96 -10.48
CA LEU A 55 13.58 -0.18 -11.36
C LEU A 55 14.40 -0.18 -12.66
N ALA A 56 14.62 1.00 -13.23
CA ALA A 56 15.37 1.15 -14.47
C ALA A 56 16.90 1.24 -14.26
N GLY A 57 17.37 1.31 -13.00
CA GLY A 57 18.77 1.50 -12.66
C GLY A 57 19.31 2.83 -13.17
N VAL A 58 18.53 3.92 -13.04
CA VAL A 58 18.88 5.27 -13.51
C VAL A 58 18.63 6.30 -12.41
N SER A 59 19.05 7.56 -12.63
CA SER A 59 18.72 8.65 -11.70
C SER A 59 17.28 9.17 -11.91
N GLN A 60 16.63 9.63 -10.83
CA GLN A 60 15.30 10.23 -10.88
C GLN A 60 15.19 11.39 -11.91
N PRO A 61 16.17 12.32 -12.04
CA PRO A 61 16.14 13.31 -13.11
C PRO A 61 16.11 12.73 -14.52
N SER A 62 16.64 11.52 -14.73
CA SER A 62 16.58 10.84 -16.03
C SER A 62 15.17 10.39 -16.38
N VAL A 63 14.37 9.99 -15.39
CA VAL A 63 12.93 9.66 -15.57
C VAL A 63 12.14 10.91 -15.95
N THR A 64 12.40 12.04 -15.30
CA THR A 64 11.75 13.31 -15.65
C THR A 64 12.10 13.74 -17.08
N ARG A 65 13.40 13.69 -17.46
CA ARG A 65 13.84 14.01 -18.84
C ARG A 65 13.28 13.02 -19.87
N PHE A 66 13.07 11.77 -19.52
CA PHE A 66 12.43 10.80 -20.38
C PHE A 66 10.98 11.19 -20.68
N ALA A 67 10.20 11.57 -19.67
CA ALA A 67 8.82 12.04 -19.84
C ALA A 67 8.77 13.29 -20.74
N VAL A 68 9.70 14.24 -20.55
CA VAL A 68 9.81 15.42 -21.40
C VAL A 68 10.17 15.05 -22.85
N ALA A 69 11.04 14.07 -23.07
CA ALA A 69 11.39 13.59 -24.41
C ALA A 69 10.21 12.90 -25.14
N LEU A 70 9.22 12.41 -24.40
CA LEU A 70 7.97 11.87 -24.93
C LEU A 70 6.89 12.96 -25.12
N GLY A 71 7.20 14.25 -24.86
CA GLY A 71 6.28 15.37 -25.05
C GLY A 71 5.40 15.72 -23.84
N PHE A 72 5.70 15.19 -22.64
CA PHE A 72 4.95 15.49 -21.43
C PHE A 72 5.66 16.55 -20.56
N ASP A 73 4.91 17.32 -19.78
CA ASP A 73 5.43 18.26 -18.79
C ASP A 73 5.98 17.53 -17.55
N GLY A 74 6.97 16.64 -17.77
CA GLY A 74 7.60 15.82 -16.73
C GLY A 74 6.83 14.53 -16.41
N TYR A 75 7.39 13.74 -15.48
CA TYR A 75 6.88 12.42 -15.16
C TYR A 75 5.45 12.41 -14.56
N PRO A 76 5.03 13.38 -13.75
CA PRO A 76 3.65 13.43 -13.26
C PRO A 76 2.61 13.53 -14.40
N ALA A 77 2.91 14.28 -15.46
CA ALA A 77 2.02 14.39 -16.61
C ALA A 77 1.98 13.07 -17.43
N LEU A 78 3.13 12.43 -17.67
CA LEU A 78 3.20 11.11 -18.30
C LEU A 78 2.40 10.08 -17.50
N ARG A 79 2.59 10.04 -16.18
CA ARG A 79 1.90 9.10 -15.29
C ARG A 79 0.38 9.29 -15.33
N ARG A 80 -0.10 10.54 -15.36
CA ARG A 80 -1.53 10.85 -15.51
C ARG A 80 -2.05 10.32 -16.84
N HIS A 81 -1.37 10.62 -17.94
CA HIS A 81 -1.73 10.12 -19.27
C HIS A 81 -1.86 8.59 -19.31
N LEU A 82 -0.95 7.87 -18.67
CA LEU A 82 -0.99 6.40 -18.62
C LEU A 82 -2.17 5.85 -17.83
N ARG A 83 -2.67 6.57 -16.83
CA ARG A 83 -3.90 6.23 -16.13
C ARG A 83 -5.14 6.46 -16.99
N ASP A 84 -5.16 7.58 -17.72
CA ASP A 84 -6.31 8.01 -18.51
C ASP A 84 -6.54 7.11 -19.75
N VAL A 85 -5.51 6.39 -20.22
CA VAL A 85 -5.55 5.49 -21.38
C VAL A 85 -5.88 4.03 -21.00
N GLY A 86 -6.18 3.72 -19.74
CA GLY A 86 -6.69 2.40 -19.29
C GLY A 86 -8.03 2.01 -19.94
N PRO A 87 -8.50 0.74 -19.91
CA PRO A 87 -9.82 0.37 -20.41
C PRO A 87 -10.87 1.19 -19.66
N ALA A 88 -11.47 2.14 -20.37
CA ALA A 88 -12.45 3.04 -19.79
C ALA A 88 -13.80 2.33 -19.67
N GLU A 89 -14.28 2.09 -18.45
CA GLU A 89 -15.65 2.56 -18.18
C GLU A 89 -15.66 4.06 -18.48
N PRO A 90 -16.75 4.63 -19.07
CA PRO A 90 -16.78 6.05 -19.36
C PRO A 90 -16.53 6.80 -18.04
N ALA A 91 -15.32 7.33 -17.89
CA ALA A 91 -14.97 8.15 -16.74
C ALA A 91 -15.99 9.30 -16.70
N PRO A 92 -16.60 9.59 -15.55
CA PRO A 92 -17.43 10.77 -15.42
C PRO A 92 -16.64 11.96 -15.95
N ASP A 93 -17.29 12.87 -16.65
CA ASP A 93 -16.67 14.06 -17.23
C ASP A 93 -16.06 14.90 -16.09
N THR A 94 -14.80 14.62 -15.77
CA THR A 94 -14.09 15.24 -14.62
C THR A 94 -13.53 16.62 -14.97
N THR A 95 -13.76 17.10 -16.19
CA THR A 95 -13.28 18.43 -16.64
C THR A 95 -13.90 19.58 -15.86
N SER A 96 -15.02 19.35 -15.17
CA SER A 96 -15.69 20.31 -14.30
C SER A 96 -15.41 20.13 -12.80
N TYR A 97 -14.67 19.09 -12.39
CA TYR A 97 -14.43 18.80 -10.98
C TYR A 97 -13.48 19.81 -10.35
N ASN A 98 -13.85 20.30 -9.17
CA ASN A 98 -12.94 21.07 -8.33
C ASN A 98 -11.86 20.15 -7.70
N GLU A 99 -10.83 20.77 -7.09
CA GLU A 99 -9.71 20.06 -6.49
C GLU A 99 -10.11 18.99 -5.44
N TYR A 100 -11.19 19.25 -4.70
CA TYR A 100 -11.68 18.30 -3.67
C TYR A 100 -12.36 17.09 -4.31
N GLN A 101 -13.12 17.28 -5.37
CA GLN A 101 -13.72 16.18 -6.13
C GLN A 101 -12.65 15.34 -6.83
N GLN A 102 -11.62 15.99 -7.40
CA GLN A 102 -10.48 15.28 -7.98
C GLN A 102 -9.72 14.43 -6.96
N ALA A 103 -9.59 14.92 -5.72
CA ALA A 103 -8.99 14.13 -4.65
C ALA A 103 -9.83 12.89 -4.27
N VAL A 104 -11.17 13.01 -4.30
CA VAL A 104 -12.08 11.87 -4.07
C VAL A 104 -11.96 10.85 -5.20
N GLU A 105 -11.92 11.28 -6.47
CA GLU A 105 -11.74 10.36 -7.61
C GLU A 105 -10.39 9.64 -7.54
N ALA A 106 -9.33 10.34 -7.13
CA ALA A 106 -8.03 9.70 -6.93
C ALA A 106 -8.07 8.60 -5.85
N GLU A 107 -8.85 8.79 -4.78
CA GLU A 107 -9.04 7.75 -3.76
C GLU A 107 -9.92 6.59 -4.26
N ILE A 108 -10.93 6.87 -5.07
CA ILE A 108 -11.72 5.80 -5.71
C ILE A 108 -10.82 4.92 -6.57
N GLU A 109 -9.87 5.51 -7.31
CA GLU A 109 -8.91 4.75 -8.11
C GLU A 109 -7.93 3.96 -7.24
N ASN A 110 -7.45 4.53 -6.12
CA ASN A 110 -6.63 3.79 -5.15
C ASN A 110 -7.38 2.58 -4.57
N LEU A 111 -8.70 2.72 -4.32
CA LEU A 111 -9.54 1.62 -3.84
C LEU A 111 -9.78 0.54 -4.91
N ARG A 112 -9.96 0.92 -6.19
CA ARG A 112 -10.05 -0.04 -7.30
C ARG A 112 -8.75 -0.84 -7.42
N HIS A 113 -7.61 -0.16 -7.36
CA HIS A 113 -6.32 -0.84 -7.37
C HIS A 113 -6.14 -1.78 -6.16
N LEU A 114 -6.58 -1.37 -4.97
CA LEU A 114 -6.58 -2.27 -3.82
C LEU A 114 -7.45 -3.51 -4.06
N ALA A 115 -8.62 -3.36 -4.70
CA ALA A 115 -9.47 -4.51 -5.04
C ALA A 115 -8.77 -5.48 -6.00
N GLU A 116 -7.98 -4.98 -6.96
CA GLU A 116 -7.15 -5.81 -7.86
C GLU A 116 -6.05 -6.56 -7.07
N VAL A 117 -5.37 -5.88 -6.15
CA VAL A 117 -4.35 -6.51 -5.27
C VAL A 117 -4.99 -7.61 -4.42
N LEU A 118 -6.20 -7.40 -3.93
CA LEU A 118 -6.96 -8.37 -3.11
C LEU A 118 -7.61 -9.50 -3.93
N ALA A 119 -7.52 -9.50 -5.26
CA ALA A 119 -7.98 -10.60 -6.10
C ALA A 119 -7.24 -11.92 -5.76
N ASP A 120 -5.98 -11.84 -5.30
CA ASP A 120 -5.31 -12.95 -4.60
C ASP A 120 -5.44 -12.74 -3.08
N PRO A 121 -6.30 -13.49 -2.38
CA PRO A 121 -6.47 -13.34 -0.93
C PRO A 121 -5.34 -13.99 -0.12
N ALA A 122 -4.47 -14.80 -0.71
CA ALA A 122 -3.49 -15.61 0.01
C ALA A 122 -2.49 -14.78 0.84
N PRO A 123 -1.95 -13.63 0.36
CA PRO A 123 -1.06 -12.80 1.16
C PRO A 123 -1.76 -12.23 2.41
N VAL A 124 -3.00 -11.77 2.28
CA VAL A 124 -3.79 -11.22 3.40
C VAL A 124 -4.15 -12.30 4.40
N ALA A 125 -4.62 -13.45 3.95
CA ALA A 125 -4.93 -14.60 4.81
C ALA A 125 -3.68 -15.09 5.55
N ARG A 126 -2.50 -15.13 4.89
CA ARG A 126 -1.23 -15.43 5.54
C ARG A 126 -0.87 -14.42 6.61
N ALA A 127 -1.01 -13.12 6.31
CA ALA A 127 -0.78 -12.06 7.29
C ALA A 127 -1.71 -12.21 8.49
N GLY A 128 -3.01 -12.39 8.26
CA GLY A 128 -4.02 -12.60 9.30
C GLY A 128 -3.62 -13.69 10.29
N ARG A 129 -3.27 -14.88 9.79
CA ARG A 129 -2.81 -16.01 10.63
C ARG A 129 -1.59 -15.67 11.48
N LEU A 130 -0.58 -15.05 10.87
CA LEU A 130 0.66 -14.70 11.57
C LEU A 130 0.44 -13.66 12.66
N LEU A 131 -0.38 -12.63 12.37
CA LEU A 131 -0.71 -11.57 13.32
C LEU A 131 -1.60 -12.10 14.46
N ALA A 132 -2.58 -12.94 14.15
CA ALA A 132 -3.47 -13.57 15.15
C ALA A 132 -2.68 -14.48 16.12
N ALA A 133 -1.64 -15.15 15.65
CA ALA A 133 -0.82 -16.04 16.46
C ALA A 133 0.21 -15.30 17.35
N SER A 134 0.59 -14.07 17.03
CA SER A 134 1.62 -13.31 17.76
C SER A 134 1.09 -12.76 19.08
N ARG A 135 1.61 -13.23 20.19
CA ARG A 135 1.20 -12.78 21.54
C ARG A 135 2.44 -12.44 22.38
N PRO A 136 2.70 -11.12 22.57
CA PRO A 136 1.93 -9.93 22.11
C PRO A 136 2.02 -9.69 20.61
N LEU A 137 1.09 -8.85 20.09
CA LEU A 137 1.13 -8.33 18.75
C LEU A 137 1.61 -6.87 18.76
N PRO A 138 2.87 -6.58 18.43
CA PRO A 138 3.35 -5.22 18.23
C PRO A 138 2.81 -4.67 16.89
N VAL A 139 2.27 -3.43 16.96
CA VAL A 139 1.75 -2.69 15.81
C VAL A 139 2.49 -1.37 15.72
N LEU A 140 3.33 -1.22 14.70
CA LEU A 140 4.20 -0.07 14.49
C LEU A 140 3.61 0.91 13.48
N GLY A 141 3.65 2.19 13.79
CA GLY A 141 3.40 3.26 12.86
C GLY A 141 3.90 4.57 13.41
N LEU A 142 4.87 5.20 12.75
CA LEU A 142 5.47 6.45 13.19
C LEU A 142 4.96 7.64 12.37
N ARG A 143 4.95 8.83 12.98
CA ARG A 143 4.54 10.09 12.33
C ARG A 143 3.13 10.00 11.72
N ALA A 144 2.97 10.27 10.43
CA ALA A 144 1.67 10.22 9.75
C ALA A 144 1.03 8.82 9.80
N ALA A 145 1.83 7.75 9.74
CA ALA A 145 1.36 6.38 9.84
C ALA A 145 0.90 5.97 11.25
N ALA A 146 1.18 6.77 12.29
CA ALA A 146 0.72 6.51 13.65
C ALA A 146 -0.81 6.45 13.73
N SER A 147 -1.52 7.25 12.92
CA SER A 147 -2.98 7.23 12.86
C SER A 147 -3.54 5.89 12.36
N GLN A 148 -2.87 5.27 11.38
CA GLN A 148 -3.26 3.96 10.84
C GLN A 148 -2.98 2.85 11.86
N ALA A 149 -1.81 2.87 12.49
CA ALA A 149 -1.43 1.92 13.52
C ALA A 149 -2.38 2.01 14.73
N TYR A 150 -2.70 3.23 15.18
CA TYR A 150 -3.65 3.44 16.26
C TYR A 150 -5.05 2.92 15.91
N GLY A 151 -5.57 3.29 14.73
CA GLY A 151 -6.87 2.85 14.26
C GLY A 151 -6.97 1.33 14.12
N PHE A 152 -5.90 0.67 13.68
CA PHE A 152 -5.83 -0.80 13.64
C PHE A 152 -5.80 -1.38 15.05
N ALA A 153 -4.89 -0.90 15.92
CA ALA A 153 -4.71 -1.41 17.28
C ALA A 153 -5.97 -1.28 18.12
N TYR A 154 -6.74 -0.19 17.96
CA TYR A 154 -8.02 0.01 18.65
C TYR A 154 -9.02 -1.12 18.37
N PHE A 155 -9.16 -1.53 17.11
CA PHE A 155 -10.08 -2.62 16.78
C PHE A 155 -9.48 -3.99 17.07
N ALA A 156 -8.18 -4.18 16.82
CA ALA A 156 -7.49 -5.43 17.14
C ALA A 156 -7.59 -5.77 18.63
N ALA A 157 -7.52 -4.79 19.53
CA ALA A 157 -7.64 -4.99 20.98
C ALA A 157 -9.01 -5.53 21.41
N LYS A 158 -10.04 -5.47 20.58
CA LYS A 158 -11.35 -6.06 20.87
C LYS A 158 -11.37 -7.58 20.70
N VAL A 159 -10.52 -8.10 19.79
CA VAL A 159 -10.48 -9.53 19.42
C VAL A 159 -9.18 -10.22 19.84
N HIS A 160 -8.07 -9.50 19.85
CA HIS A 160 -6.74 -10.03 20.19
C HIS A 160 -6.39 -9.75 21.66
N PRO A 161 -5.82 -10.71 22.41
CA PRO A 161 -5.61 -10.59 23.85
C PRO A 161 -4.54 -9.57 24.29
N ASP A 162 -3.51 -9.34 23.47
CA ASP A 162 -2.39 -8.44 23.81
C ASP A 162 -1.87 -7.72 22.56
N VAL A 163 -2.38 -6.52 22.30
CA VAL A 163 -1.93 -5.64 21.20
C VAL A 163 -1.10 -4.51 21.79
N ARG A 164 0.13 -4.33 21.26
CA ARG A 164 1.07 -3.31 21.71
C ARG A 164 1.33 -2.28 20.63
N LEU A 165 0.74 -1.11 20.77
CA LEU A 165 0.91 0.00 19.85
C LEU A 165 2.29 0.66 20.03
N LEU A 166 3.05 0.77 18.94
CA LEU A 166 4.36 1.41 18.85
C LEU A 166 4.23 2.61 17.90
N HIS A 167 3.92 3.77 18.44
CA HIS A 167 3.65 5.00 17.68
C HIS A 167 4.59 6.16 17.99
N GLU A 168 5.47 5.97 18.96
CA GLU A 168 6.50 6.92 19.34
C GLU A 168 7.86 6.38 18.93
N GLY A 169 8.62 7.21 18.21
CA GLY A 169 10.00 6.93 17.85
C GLY A 169 10.99 7.20 19.01
N GLY A 170 12.26 7.09 18.70
CA GLY A 170 13.35 7.37 19.62
C GLY A 170 13.99 6.13 20.23
N SER A 171 14.93 6.35 21.14
CA SER A 171 15.82 5.30 21.67
C SER A 171 15.10 4.13 22.34
N MET A 172 13.88 4.34 22.86
CA MET A 172 13.12 3.28 23.52
C MET A 172 12.37 2.34 22.56
N LEU A 173 12.37 2.62 21.26
CA LEU A 173 11.59 1.81 20.31
C LEU A 173 12.13 0.39 20.22
N HIS A 174 13.45 0.23 20.16
CA HIS A 174 14.10 -1.10 20.17
C HIS A 174 13.86 -1.83 21.50
N ASP A 175 13.92 -1.14 22.64
CA ASP A 175 13.62 -1.75 23.94
C ASP A 175 12.18 -2.30 23.99
N ARG A 176 11.22 -1.60 23.36
CA ARG A 176 9.82 -2.05 23.25
C ARG A 176 9.69 -3.29 22.32
N ILE A 177 10.46 -3.35 21.22
CA ILE A 177 10.54 -4.55 20.37
C ILE A 177 11.10 -5.72 21.18
N ASP A 178 12.22 -5.54 21.90
CA ASP A 178 12.80 -6.58 22.74
C ASP A 178 11.83 -7.05 23.83
N ALA A 179 11.11 -6.14 24.45
CA ALA A 179 10.09 -6.49 25.42
C ALA A 179 8.93 -7.30 24.79
N ALA A 180 8.57 -7.01 23.54
CA ALA A 180 7.58 -7.80 22.80
C ALA A 180 8.11 -9.22 22.49
N VAL A 181 9.33 -9.32 22.01
CA VAL A 181 10.00 -10.62 21.72
C VAL A 181 10.12 -11.47 22.98
N ARG A 182 10.61 -10.89 24.09
CA ARG A 182 10.65 -11.58 25.40
C ARG A 182 9.28 -12.00 25.90
N GLY A 183 8.25 -11.27 25.52
CA GLY A 183 6.84 -11.58 25.83
C GLY A 183 6.24 -12.69 24.96
N GLY A 184 6.97 -13.18 23.92
CA GLY A 184 6.52 -14.25 23.03
C GLY A 184 5.98 -13.75 21.68
N ALA A 185 6.19 -12.47 21.31
CA ALA A 185 5.84 -11.97 19.99
C ALA A 185 6.57 -12.78 18.90
N THR A 186 5.85 -13.13 17.83
CA THR A 186 6.38 -13.85 16.67
C THR A 186 6.24 -13.07 15.37
N ALA A 187 5.36 -12.07 15.35
CA ALA A 187 5.16 -11.20 14.20
C ALA A 187 4.99 -9.75 14.67
N LEU A 188 5.24 -8.82 13.75
CA LEU A 188 5.02 -7.38 13.89
C LEU A 188 4.24 -6.88 12.68
N LEU A 189 3.23 -6.04 12.90
CA LEU A 189 2.57 -5.28 11.84
C LEU A 189 3.13 -3.87 11.81
N CYS A 190 3.54 -3.39 10.62
CA CYS A 190 3.97 -2.02 10.40
C CYS A 190 3.10 -1.31 9.37
N PHE A 191 2.67 -0.09 9.67
CA PHE A 191 2.18 0.87 8.70
C PHE A 191 3.31 1.84 8.35
N ALA A 192 3.74 1.85 7.09
CA ALA A 192 4.84 2.69 6.60
C ALA A 192 4.32 3.57 5.45
N LEU A 193 3.75 4.72 5.80
CA LEU A 193 2.96 5.59 4.89
C LEU A 193 3.13 7.07 5.30
N PRO A 194 2.96 7.99 4.40
CA PRO A 194 3.19 7.93 2.95
C PRO A 194 4.66 8.09 2.62
N ARG A 195 5.47 8.42 3.61
CA ARG A 195 6.93 8.55 3.57
C ARG A 195 7.56 7.55 4.52
N HIS A 196 8.76 7.10 4.20
CA HIS A 196 9.46 6.06 4.95
C HIS A 196 10.58 6.69 5.79
N PRO A 197 10.32 7.07 7.07
CA PRO A 197 11.37 7.56 7.97
C PRO A 197 12.50 6.51 8.07
N ARG A 198 13.77 6.97 8.09
CA ARG A 198 14.92 6.07 8.27
C ARG A 198 14.74 5.18 9.50
N GLU A 199 14.25 5.75 10.59
CA GLU A 199 13.99 5.05 11.84
C GLU A 199 13.03 3.86 11.67
N VAL A 200 12.00 3.96 10.81
CA VAL A 200 11.10 2.83 10.52
C VAL A 200 11.87 1.71 9.84
N VAL A 201 12.67 2.02 8.81
CA VAL A 201 13.46 1.02 8.08
C VAL A 201 14.45 0.31 9.01
N GLU A 202 15.16 1.08 9.86
CA GLU A 202 16.11 0.55 10.84
C GLU A 202 15.41 -0.31 11.90
N THR A 203 14.24 0.12 12.39
CA THR A 203 13.44 -0.65 13.36
C THR A 203 12.92 -1.96 12.77
N LEU A 204 12.46 -1.96 11.51
CA LEU A 204 12.00 -3.20 10.86
C LEU A 204 13.15 -4.18 10.64
N ALA A 205 14.33 -3.69 10.24
CA ALA A 205 15.53 -4.52 10.13
C ALA A 205 15.88 -5.14 11.51
N TYR A 206 15.89 -4.33 12.57
CA TYR A 206 16.12 -4.78 13.93
C TYR A 206 15.08 -5.82 14.40
N ALA A 207 13.79 -5.57 14.17
CA ALA A 207 12.72 -6.49 14.53
C ALA A 207 12.88 -7.86 13.84
N LYS A 208 13.31 -7.86 12.58
CA LYS A 208 13.59 -9.06 11.81
C LYS A 208 14.81 -9.81 12.36
N GLU A 209 15.89 -9.12 12.72
CA GLU A 209 17.06 -9.70 13.38
C GLU A 209 16.72 -10.27 14.76
N ALA A 210 15.77 -9.65 15.47
CA ALA A 210 15.23 -10.14 16.73
C ALA A 210 14.27 -11.34 16.59
N GLY A 211 14.02 -11.82 15.36
CA GLY A 211 13.25 -13.02 15.05
C GLY A 211 11.75 -12.79 14.80
N LEU A 212 11.30 -11.55 14.69
CA LEU A 212 9.92 -11.26 14.34
C LEU A 212 9.68 -11.40 12.83
N PHE A 213 8.55 -11.99 12.45
CA PHE A 213 8.06 -11.94 11.08
C PHE A 213 7.44 -10.56 10.81
N VAL A 214 8.01 -9.82 9.88
CA VAL A 214 7.61 -8.43 9.60
C VAL A 214 6.58 -8.38 8.49
N VAL A 215 5.33 -8.03 8.85
CA VAL A 215 4.24 -7.69 7.92
C VAL A 215 4.18 -6.17 7.79
N THR A 216 4.23 -5.65 6.56
CA THR A 216 4.19 -4.20 6.33
C THR A 216 3.10 -3.82 5.35
N VAL A 217 2.27 -2.85 5.73
CA VAL A 217 1.40 -2.10 4.82
C VAL A 217 2.15 -0.86 4.37
N ALA A 218 2.38 -0.72 3.06
CA ALA A 218 3.09 0.40 2.47
C ALA A 218 2.33 0.96 1.26
N ASP A 219 2.66 2.19 0.85
CA ASP A 219 2.06 2.87 -0.29
C ASP A 219 2.36 2.21 -1.64
N SER A 220 3.41 1.39 -1.71
CA SER A 220 3.88 0.76 -2.94
C SER A 220 4.63 -0.53 -2.66
N ALA A 221 4.58 -1.48 -3.60
CA ALA A 221 5.37 -2.71 -3.58
C ALA A 221 6.90 -2.46 -3.65
N PHE A 222 7.31 -1.25 -4.03
CA PHE A 222 8.72 -0.84 -4.19
C PHE A 222 9.20 0.08 -3.08
N ALA A 223 8.39 0.28 -2.05
CA ALA A 223 8.75 1.10 -0.89
C ALA A 223 10.09 0.66 -0.28
N PRO A 224 10.90 1.58 0.27
CA PRO A 224 12.18 1.24 0.91
C PRO A 224 12.07 0.14 1.98
N VAL A 225 10.92 0.06 2.64
CA VAL A 225 10.62 -0.96 3.66
C VAL A 225 10.44 -2.36 3.07
N ALA A 226 10.25 -2.53 1.76
CA ALA A 226 10.10 -3.84 1.13
C ALA A 226 11.30 -4.77 1.37
N LYS A 227 12.50 -4.21 1.44
CA LYS A 227 13.75 -4.98 1.66
C LYS A 227 13.86 -5.55 3.08
N VAL A 228 13.18 -4.95 4.04
CA VAL A 228 13.20 -5.32 5.46
C VAL A 228 11.87 -5.93 5.93
N SER A 229 10.93 -6.16 5.02
CA SER A 229 9.65 -6.83 5.27
C SER A 229 9.72 -8.29 4.81
N ASP A 230 9.07 -9.19 5.53
CA ASP A 230 8.89 -10.60 5.11
C ASP A 230 7.62 -10.77 4.27
N LEU A 231 6.62 -9.92 4.53
CA LEU A 231 5.40 -9.81 3.75
C LEU A 231 5.01 -8.34 3.62
N LEU A 232 4.98 -7.85 2.39
CA LEU A 232 4.57 -6.48 2.09
C LEU A 232 3.22 -6.50 1.38
N LEU A 233 2.29 -5.69 1.89
CA LEU A 233 0.95 -5.50 1.37
C LEU A 233 0.82 -4.06 0.85
N PRO A 234 0.80 -3.86 -0.47
CA PRO A 234 0.74 -2.52 -1.04
C PRO A 234 -0.68 -1.95 -0.98
N ALA A 235 -0.78 -0.67 -0.58
CA ALA A 235 -2.02 0.10 -0.61
C ALA A 235 -1.70 1.57 -0.89
N ALA A 236 -2.08 2.05 -2.06
CA ALA A 236 -1.74 3.38 -2.53
C ALA A 236 -2.35 4.48 -1.65
N VAL A 237 -1.66 5.63 -1.59
CA VAL A 237 -2.11 6.85 -0.89
C VAL A 237 -2.44 7.94 -1.90
N GLY A 238 -3.43 8.78 -1.58
CA GLY A 238 -3.75 9.94 -2.41
C GLY A 238 -2.82 11.11 -2.10
N THR A 239 -2.31 11.74 -3.14
CA THR A 239 -1.37 12.87 -3.05
C THR A 239 -1.89 14.14 -3.71
N GLY A 240 -3.20 14.21 -3.95
CA GLY A 240 -3.86 15.33 -4.64
C GLY A 240 -4.11 16.55 -3.76
N LEU A 241 -4.04 16.42 -2.45
CA LEU A 241 -4.22 17.49 -1.47
C LEU A 241 -2.89 17.90 -0.82
N ALA A 242 -2.91 18.98 -0.06
CA ALA A 242 -1.74 19.42 0.72
C ALA A 242 -1.28 18.37 1.75
N PHE A 243 -2.20 17.56 2.25
CA PHE A 243 -1.94 16.40 3.10
C PHE A 243 -2.38 15.13 2.40
N ASP A 244 -1.50 14.12 2.42
CA ASP A 244 -1.78 12.82 1.81
C ASP A 244 -2.98 12.14 2.49
N THR A 245 -3.80 11.45 1.69
CA THR A 245 -4.93 10.66 2.17
C THR A 245 -4.56 9.17 2.20
N ALA A 246 -5.23 8.37 3.02
CA ALA A 246 -4.88 6.98 3.24
C ALA A 246 -6.12 6.06 3.33
N CYS A 247 -7.08 6.23 2.41
CA CYS A 247 -8.32 5.43 2.40
C CYS A 247 -8.03 3.95 2.12
N ALA A 248 -7.25 3.65 1.10
CA ALA A 248 -6.90 2.27 0.77
C ALA A 248 -6.07 1.58 1.87
N PRO A 249 -5.01 2.19 2.46
CA PRO A 249 -4.32 1.62 3.62
C PRO A 249 -5.24 1.40 4.84
N MET A 250 -6.17 2.31 5.12
CA MET A 250 -7.13 2.15 6.20
C MET A 250 -8.05 0.95 5.95
N LEU A 251 -8.59 0.82 4.73
CA LEU A 251 -9.44 -0.31 4.37
C LEU A 251 -8.66 -1.62 4.44
N LEU A 252 -7.43 -1.67 3.93
CA LEU A 252 -6.58 -2.86 4.01
C LEU A 252 -6.33 -3.26 5.48
N GLY A 253 -6.16 -2.29 6.37
CA GLY A 253 -6.09 -2.56 7.81
C GLY A 253 -7.36 -3.25 8.35
N ARG A 254 -8.56 -2.92 7.85
CA ARG A 254 -9.82 -3.61 8.22
C ARG A 254 -9.91 -5.01 7.63
N VAL A 255 -9.48 -5.18 6.39
CA VAL A 255 -9.40 -6.51 5.74
C VAL A 255 -8.43 -7.42 6.49
N LEU A 256 -7.29 -6.90 6.98
CA LEU A 256 -6.37 -7.66 7.83
C LEU A 256 -7.00 -8.06 9.17
N LEU A 257 -7.80 -7.18 9.79
CA LEU A 257 -8.54 -7.52 11.02
C LEU A 257 -9.54 -8.65 10.78
N GLU A 258 -10.26 -8.62 9.67
CA GLU A 258 -11.18 -9.71 9.29
C GLU A 258 -10.41 -11.02 9.13
N ALA A 259 -9.31 -11.01 8.36
CA ALA A 259 -8.45 -12.18 8.19
C ALA A 259 -7.83 -12.69 9.52
N MET A 260 -7.61 -11.81 10.50
CA MET A 260 -7.19 -12.22 11.85
C MET A 260 -8.33 -12.90 12.62
N CYS A 261 -9.58 -12.42 12.48
CA CYS A 261 -10.75 -13.00 13.16
C CYS A 261 -10.99 -14.44 12.71
N ASP A 262 -10.73 -14.78 11.45
CA ASP A 262 -10.85 -16.14 10.93
C ASP A 262 -9.93 -17.15 11.69
N ASP A 263 -8.80 -16.67 12.22
CA ASP A 263 -7.79 -17.46 12.93
C ASP A 263 -7.82 -17.23 14.46
N LEU A 264 -8.78 -16.47 14.98
CA LEU A 264 -9.00 -16.23 16.42
C LEU A 264 -10.31 -16.89 16.90
N PRO A 265 -10.27 -18.11 17.46
CA PRO A 265 -11.49 -18.86 17.83
C PRO A 265 -12.44 -18.12 18.76
N GLU A 266 -11.92 -17.19 19.56
CA GLU A 266 -12.69 -16.42 20.55
C GLU A 266 -13.10 -15.03 20.04
N ALA A 267 -12.80 -14.66 18.78
CA ALA A 267 -13.03 -13.31 18.27
C ALA A 267 -14.49 -12.89 18.39
N GLN A 268 -15.42 -13.75 17.97
CA GLN A 268 -16.85 -13.48 18.05
C GLN A 268 -17.31 -13.29 19.50
N ALA A 269 -16.90 -14.18 20.39
CA ALA A 269 -17.28 -14.11 21.81
C ALA A 269 -16.74 -12.83 22.48
N ARG A 270 -15.54 -12.40 22.12
CA ARG A 270 -14.93 -11.16 22.61
C ARG A 270 -15.66 -9.91 22.11
N LEU A 271 -16.11 -9.91 20.84
CA LEU A 271 -16.93 -8.81 20.30
C LEU A 271 -18.27 -8.73 21.01
N GLU A 272 -18.95 -9.84 21.21
CA GLU A 272 -20.22 -9.90 21.94
C GLU A 272 -20.05 -9.42 23.41
N GLU A 273 -18.97 -9.84 24.08
CA GLU A 273 -18.63 -9.38 25.43
C GLU A 273 -18.37 -7.85 25.46
N PHE A 274 -17.66 -7.33 24.43
CA PHE A 274 -17.42 -5.89 24.30
C PHE A 274 -18.74 -5.13 24.17
N ASP A 275 -19.64 -5.56 23.29
CA ASP A 275 -20.92 -4.91 23.05
C ASP A 275 -21.82 -4.96 24.32
N ALA A 276 -21.88 -6.09 25.01
CA ALA A 276 -22.61 -6.22 26.28
C ALA A 276 -22.05 -5.26 27.35
N LYS A 277 -20.72 -5.15 27.48
CA LYS A 277 -20.08 -4.20 28.40
C LYS A 277 -20.33 -2.75 28.01
N ALA A 278 -20.29 -2.44 26.71
CA ALA A 278 -20.55 -1.12 26.18
C ALA A 278 -21.99 -0.67 26.50
N ALA A 279 -22.98 -1.55 26.25
CA ALA A 279 -24.37 -1.30 26.57
C ALA A 279 -24.58 -1.08 28.08
N THR A 280 -23.98 -1.95 28.92
CA THR A 280 -24.09 -1.82 30.40
C THR A 280 -23.51 -0.50 30.90
N ARG A 281 -22.47 0.03 30.25
CA ARG A 281 -21.81 1.30 30.62
C ARG A 281 -22.44 2.51 29.96
N GLY A 282 -23.41 2.33 29.06
CA GLY A 282 -23.99 3.43 28.27
C GLY A 282 -22.94 4.18 27.45
N LEU A 283 -21.99 3.45 26.82
CA LEU A 283 -20.87 4.08 26.10
C LEU A 283 -21.31 4.72 24.78
N PHE A 284 -22.42 4.27 24.21
CA PHE A 284 -22.96 4.79 22.96
C PHE A 284 -24.38 5.32 23.18
N VAL A 285 -24.68 6.41 22.49
CA VAL A 285 -26.04 6.98 22.43
C VAL A 285 -26.68 6.41 21.16
N GLU A 286 -27.86 5.76 21.32
CA GLU A 286 -28.65 5.23 20.20
C GLU A 286 -29.60 6.29 19.66
#